data_01600777da8cfa60ffc9ba04e12f984f
#
_entry.id   01600777da8cfa60ffc9ba04e12f984f
#
_cell.length_a   1.000
_cell.length_b   1.000
_cell.length_c   1.000
_cell.angle_alpha   90.00
_cell.angle_beta   90.00
_cell.angle_gamma   90.00
#
_symmetry.space_group_name_H-M   'P 1'
#
loop_
_entity.id
_entity.type
_entity.pdbx_description
1 polymer ?
#
loop_
_entity_poly.entity_id
_entity_poly.type
_entity_poly.pdbx_seq_one_letter_code
_entity_poly.pdbx_strand_id
1 'polypeptide(L)'
;PRDSYTGTNTKKATAAKKINALYNVSGDPQETLDAVNNLTGLDIKYYAIIKTEALIELVNAIGPIEYNVPINMDYDDVTQDLHIHLKAGVQQIDGKKAEHLLRFRHNNNGTSYPSEYGDNDIGRMRTQREFITAVISQTVKLENITKLGAILDVANRNLITNIDFKTLKDYLPYAVEFNTQNLKTASLPGSVPDLRKTNNVSIFVVDKEETQTLMQELFYKEEQEGENTAINNTGDNTTNVSTNTTKTKQKTKSEIKIEILNGSGDSKTLQNAIDNLKNKGYNV
;
A
#
# COMPACT_ATOMS: atom_id res chain seq x y z
N PRO A 1 3.29 -7.39 -8.24
CA PRO A 1 4.63 -7.99 -8.44
C PRO A 1 5.52 -7.10 -9.31
N ARG A 2 6.83 -6.99 -8.95
CA ARG A 2 7.77 -6.06 -9.59
C ARG A 2 7.99 -6.32 -11.09
N ASP A 3 7.85 -7.56 -11.51
CA ASP A 3 8.05 -7.96 -12.91
C ASP A 3 6.72 -8.00 -13.69
N SER A 4 5.65 -7.35 -13.18
CA SER A 4 4.37 -7.25 -13.88
C SER A 4 4.56 -6.62 -15.24
N TYR A 5 4.08 -7.33 -16.27
CA TYR A 5 4.20 -6.91 -17.65
C TYR A 5 3.09 -5.93 -18.02
N THR A 6 3.47 -4.79 -18.56
CA THR A 6 2.55 -3.70 -18.90
C THR A 6 2.15 -3.69 -20.38
N GLY A 7 2.74 -4.57 -21.19
CA GLY A 7 2.39 -4.70 -22.59
C GLY A 7 1.21 -5.65 -22.83
N THR A 8 0.68 -5.62 -24.04
CA THR A 8 -0.48 -6.44 -24.45
C THR A 8 -0.11 -7.78 -25.10
N ASN A 9 1.13 -7.91 -25.60
CA ASN A 9 1.57 -9.10 -26.34
C ASN A 9 2.80 -9.73 -25.65
N THR A 10 2.59 -10.81 -24.94
CA THR A 10 3.66 -11.52 -24.20
C THR A 10 4.74 -12.10 -25.12
N LYS A 11 4.41 -12.49 -26.36
CA LYS A 11 5.38 -12.97 -27.35
C LYS A 11 6.41 -11.93 -27.77
N LYS A 12 6.12 -10.65 -27.52
CA LYS A 12 6.99 -9.49 -27.74
C LYS A 12 7.46 -8.85 -26.43
N ALA A 13 7.50 -9.63 -25.34
CA ALA A 13 7.91 -9.12 -24.05
C ALA A 13 9.36 -8.59 -24.08
N THR A 14 9.58 -7.48 -23.38
CA THR A 14 10.89 -6.90 -23.14
C THR A 14 11.03 -6.54 -21.67
N ALA A 15 12.25 -6.51 -21.17
CA ALA A 15 12.52 -6.11 -19.80
C ALA A 15 12.09 -4.66 -19.53
N ALA A 16 12.18 -3.78 -20.53
CA ALA A 16 11.78 -2.38 -20.46
C ALA A 16 10.28 -2.18 -20.18
N LYS A 17 9.43 -3.18 -20.51
CA LYS A 17 7.98 -3.15 -20.28
C LYS A 17 7.55 -3.85 -18.99
N LYS A 18 8.45 -4.06 -18.06
CA LYS A 18 8.11 -4.47 -16.69
C LYS A 18 7.82 -3.22 -15.86
N ILE A 19 6.86 -3.32 -14.94
CA ILE A 19 6.47 -2.19 -14.08
C ILE A 19 7.67 -1.57 -13.35
N ASN A 20 8.61 -2.39 -12.89
CA ASN A 20 9.81 -1.94 -12.19
C ASN A 20 10.87 -1.28 -13.09
N ALA A 21 10.70 -1.34 -14.40
CA ALA A 21 11.64 -0.74 -15.35
C ALA A 21 11.10 0.56 -15.99
N LEU A 22 9.79 0.78 -16.00
CA LEU A 22 9.16 1.90 -16.73
C LEU A 22 9.78 3.23 -16.36
N TYR A 23 9.79 3.58 -15.09
CA TYR A 23 10.34 4.86 -14.64
C TYR A 23 11.84 5.01 -14.98
N ASN A 24 12.63 3.94 -14.84
CA ASN A 24 14.06 3.98 -15.16
C ASN A 24 14.32 4.14 -16.66
N VAL A 25 13.41 3.68 -17.51
CA VAL A 25 13.53 3.77 -18.98
C VAL A 25 13.04 5.12 -19.50
N SER A 26 11.90 5.60 -19.01
CA SER A 26 11.27 6.83 -19.50
C SER A 26 11.70 8.08 -18.74
N GLY A 27 12.05 7.94 -17.46
CA GLY A 27 12.22 9.06 -16.54
C GLY A 27 10.91 9.75 -16.15
N ASP A 28 9.76 9.25 -16.65
CA ASP A 28 8.45 9.82 -16.39
C ASP A 28 7.65 8.97 -15.39
N PRO A 29 7.39 9.51 -14.18
CA PRO A 29 6.56 8.83 -13.18
C PRO A 29 5.12 8.60 -13.66
N GLN A 30 4.58 9.45 -14.52
CA GLN A 30 3.21 9.35 -15.03
C GLN A 30 3.01 8.06 -15.82
N GLU A 31 3.99 7.66 -16.62
CA GLU A 31 3.91 6.39 -17.37
C GLU A 31 3.76 5.18 -16.44
N THR A 32 4.48 5.20 -15.30
CA THR A 32 4.35 4.14 -14.29
C THR A 32 2.99 4.18 -13.61
N LEU A 33 2.49 5.38 -13.28
CA LEU A 33 1.16 5.56 -12.68
C LEU A 33 0.06 5.05 -13.61
N ASP A 34 0.11 5.41 -14.89
CA ASP A 34 -0.84 4.96 -15.92
C ASP A 34 -0.80 3.44 -16.09
N ALA A 35 0.40 2.85 -16.07
CA ALA A 35 0.55 1.41 -16.12
C ALA A 35 -0.06 0.71 -14.89
N VAL A 36 0.10 1.26 -13.69
CA VAL A 36 -0.55 0.74 -12.47
C VAL A 36 -2.06 0.84 -12.61
N ASN A 37 -2.60 1.98 -13.03
CA ASN A 37 -4.03 2.16 -13.26
C ASN A 37 -4.58 1.16 -14.29
N ASN A 38 -3.86 0.93 -15.38
CA ASN A 38 -4.23 -0.05 -16.40
C ASN A 38 -4.20 -1.51 -15.89
N LEU A 39 -3.28 -1.85 -14.98
CA LEU A 39 -3.19 -3.19 -14.40
C LEU A 39 -4.24 -3.45 -13.34
N THR A 40 -4.60 -2.43 -12.56
CA THR A 40 -5.49 -2.55 -11.40
C THR A 40 -6.94 -2.16 -11.71
N GLY A 41 -7.17 -1.35 -12.74
CA GLY A 41 -8.46 -0.73 -13.01
C GLY A 41 -8.81 0.42 -12.04
N LEU A 42 -7.85 0.87 -11.23
CA LEU A 42 -8.01 2.01 -10.33
C LEU A 42 -7.81 3.33 -11.08
N ASP A 43 -8.21 4.43 -10.45
CA ASP A 43 -7.97 5.79 -10.91
C ASP A 43 -7.07 6.54 -9.91
N ILE A 44 -5.84 6.03 -9.76
CA ILE A 44 -4.83 6.62 -8.88
C ILE A 44 -4.35 7.93 -9.52
N LYS A 45 -4.38 9.02 -8.76
CA LYS A 45 -4.02 10.36 -9.23
C LYS A 45 -2.63 10.80 -8.78
N TYR A 46 -2.16 10.27 -7.67
CA TYR A 46 -0.95 10.75 -7.02
C TYR A 46 0.13 9.68 -7.00
N TYR A 47 1.37 10.13 -7.11
CA TYR A 47 2.54 9.28 -6.92
C TYR A 47 3.55 9.93 -5.97
N ALA A 48 4.37 9.10 -5.37
CA ALA A 48 5.50 9.51 -4.56
C ALA A 48 6.70 8.60 -4.88
N ILE A 49 7.80 9.19 -5.31
CA ILE A 49 9.07 8.50 -5.54
C ILE A 49 10.02 8.92 -4.43
N ILE A 50 10.47 7.94 -3.68
CA ILE A 50 11.36 8.13 -2.54
C ILE A 50 12.71 7.49 -2.88
N LYS A 51 13.78 8.28 -2.82
CA LYS A 51 15.14 7.75 -2.94
C LYS A 51 15.53 7.00 -1.67
N THR A 52 16.45 6.05 -1.77
CA THR A 52 16.92 5.28 -0.61
C THR A 52 17.50 6.19 0.48
N GLU A 53 18.22 7.22 0.07
CA GLU A 53 18.81 8.23 0.96
C GLU A 53 17.73 9.00 1.75
N ALA A 54 16.60 9.26 1.13
CA ALA A 54 15.46 9.90 1.79
C ALA A 54 14.91 9.08 2.97
N LEU A 55 14.88 7.76 2.82
CA LEU A 55 14.43 6.89 3.90
C LEU A 55 15.42 6.91 5.06
N ILE A 56 16.73 6.91 4.78
CA ILE A 56 17.77 7.04 5.81
C ILE A 56 17.57 8.36 6.58
N GLU A 57 17.44 9.47 5.85
CA GLU A 57 17.22 10.78 6.45
C GLU A 57 15.91 10.85 7.24
N LEU A 58 14.83 10.26 6.73
CA LEU A 58 13.53 10.22 7.41
C LEU A 58 13.63 9.45 8.74
N VAL A 59 14.21 8.25 8.71
CA VAL A 59 14.39 7.45 9.94
C VAL A 59 15.26 8.19 10.94
N ASN A 60 16.32 8.87 10.49
CA ASN A 60 17.16 9.68 11.38
C ASN A 60 16.40 10.88 11.96
N ALA A 61 15.48 11.50 11.20
CA ALA A 61 14.67 12.63 11.66
C ALA A 61 13.61 12.23 12.69
N ILE A 62 12.90 11.12 12.46
CA ILE A 62 11.84 10.63 13.36
C ILE A 62 12.39 9.87 14.56
N GLY A 63 13.62 9.38 14.48
CA GLY A 63 14.29 8.54 15.47
C GLY A 63 14.25 7.05 15.13
N PRO A 64 15.09 6.24 15.80
CA PRO A 64 15.18 4.81 15.53
C PRO A 64 13.83 4.11 15.70
N ILE A 65 13.60 3.08 14.88
CA ILE A 65 12.37 2.31 14.84
C ILE A 65 12.62 0.97 15.50
N GLU A 66 11.81 0.62 16.50
CA GLU A 66 11.81 -0.73 17.02
C GLU A 66 11.21 -1.69 15.99
N TYR A 67 12.00 -2.67 15.58
CA TYR A 67 11.60 -3.63 14.56
C TYR A 67 12.16 -5.02 14.84
N ASN A 68 11.34 -6.04 14.59
CA ASN A 68 11.76 -7.43 14.72
C ASN A 68 12.36 -7.91 13.40
N VAL A 69 13.69 -7.91 13.31
CA VAL A 69 14.43 -8.41 12.14
C VAL A 69 14.19 -9.90 11.99
N PRO A 70 13.66 -10.38 10.85
CA PRO A 70 13.15 -11.76 10.76
C PRO A 70 14.24 -12.82 10.73
N ILE A 71 15.42 -12.50 10.23
CA ILE A 71 16.56 -13.43 10.10
C ILE A 71 17.88 -12.71 10.36
N ASN A 72 18.94 -13.47 10.59
CA ASN A 72 20.30 -12.92 10.53
C ASN A 72 20.63 -12.53 9.08
N MET A 73 21.12 -11.32 8.90
CA MET A 73 21.53 -10.76 7.61
C MET A 73 23.01 -10.46 7.64
N ASP A 74 23.79 -11.16 6.81
CA ASP A 74 25.25 -11.06 6.73
C ASP A 74 25.68 -11.06 5.28
N TYR A 75 25.82 -9.87 4.70
CA TYR A 75 26.12 -9.67 3.28
C TYR A 75 27.09 -8.53 3.07
N ASP A 76 28.14 -8.79 2.29
CA ASP A 76 29.15 -7.81 1.90
C ASP A 76 29.23 -7.70 0.37
N ASP A 77 29.13 -6.47 -0.12
CA ASP A 77 29.35 -6.11 -1.52
C ASP A 77 30.32 -4.90 -1.58
N VAL A 78 31.59 -5.22 -1.78
CA VAL A 78 32.67 -4.20 -1.85
C VAL A 78 32.45 -3.24 -3.01
N THR A 79 31.81 -3.69 -4.10
CA THR A 79 31.59 -2.84 -5.30
C THR A 79 30.56 -1.74 -5.06
N GLN A 80 29.65 -1.97 -4.13
CA GLN A 80 28.59 -1.04 -3.74
C GLN A 80 28.83 -0.38 -2.38
N ASP A 81 29.97 -0.65 -1.74
CA ASP A 81 30.26 -0.23 -0.35
C ASP A 81 29.08 -0.59 0.60
N LEU A 82 28.56 -1.81 0.45
CA LEU A 82 27.41 -2.29 1.18
C LEU A 82 27.80 -3.42 2.13
N HIS A 83 27.71 -3.16 3.44
CA HIS A 83 28.07 -4.09 4.50
C HIS A 83 26.89 -4.28 5.45
N ILE A 84 26.13 -5.36 5.25
CA ILE A 84 24.92 -5.67 6.00
C ILE A 84 25.22 -6.68 7.09
N HIS A 85 25.11 -6.28 8.35
CA HIS A 85 25.31 -7.14 9.51
C HIS A 85 24.21 -6.88 10.54
N LEU A 86 23.03 -7.48 10.35
CA LEU A 86 21.90 -7.39 11.25
C LEU A 86 21.62 -8.76 11.90
N LYS A 87 21.43 -8.76 13.19
CA LYS A 87 20.99 -9.96 13.90
C LYS A 87 19.47 -10.09 13.84
N ALA A 88 18.97 -11.32 13.83
CA ALA A 88 17.54 -11.57 14.00
C ALA A 88 17.06 -11.12 15.40
N GLY A 89 15.79 -10.72 15.48
CA GLY A 89 15.15 -10.30 16.72
C GLY A 89 14.86 -8.82 16.81
N VAL A 90 14.23 -8.42 17.90
CA VAL A 90 13.81 -7.03 18.16
C VAL A 90 15.03 -6.15 18.43
N GLN A 91 15.14 -5.08 17.67
CA GLN A 91 16.22 -4.10 17.81
C GLN A 91 15.82 -2.72 17.29
N GLN A 92 16.60 -1.72 17.66
CA GLN A 92 16.43 -0.36 17.18
C GLN A 92 17.12 -0.21 15.81
N ILE A 93 16.32 0.16 14.81
CA ILE A 93 16.73 0.36 13.41
C ILE A 93 16.86 1.86 13.16
N ASP A 94 18.09 2.36 13.07
CA ASP A 94 18.41 3.71 12.60
C ASP A 94 18.39 3.79 11.07
N GLY A 95 18.69 4.95 10.50
CA GLY A 95 18.66 5.14 9.05
C GLY A 95 19.60 4.20 8.28
N LYS A 96 20.81 3.93 8.79
CA LYS A 96 21.76 3.02 8.14
C LYS A 96 21.30 1.58 8.18
N LYS A 97 20.80 1.11 9.32
CA LYS A 97 20.21 -0.22 9.45
C LYS A 97 18.94 -0.36 8.62
N ALA A 98 18.14 0.70 8.45
CA ALA A 98 17.00 0.73 7.57
C ALA A 98 17.39 0.49 6.10
N GLU A 99 18.45 1.15 5.62
CA GLU A 99 19.03 0.87 4.30
C GLU A 99 19.43 -0.60 4.17
N HIS A 100 20.19 -1.12 5.14
CA HIS A 100 20.64 -2.51 5.16
C HIS A 100 19.47 -3.49 5.08
N LEU A 101 18.44 -3.29 5.90
CA LEU A 101 17.25 -4.13 5.96
C LEU A 101 16.50 -4.18 4.61
N LEU A 102 16.37 -3.04 3.94
CA LEU A 102 15.64 -2.95 2.68
C LEU A 102 16.44 -3.41 1.46
N ARG A 103 17.79 -3.32 1.52
CA ARG A 103 18.68 -3.75 0.44
C ARG A 103 19.05 -5.22 0.53
N PHE A 104 18.86 -5.86 1.69
CA PHE A 104 19.21 -7.27 1.89
C PHE A 104 18.43 -8.18 0.91
N ARG A 105 19.15 -9.12 0.31
CA ARG A 105 18.61 -10.15 -0.59
C ARG A 105 18.94 -11.56 -0.14
N HIS A 106 20.20 -11.80 0.20
CA HIS A 106 20.74 -13.08 0.64
C HIS A 106 22.04 -12.83 1.43
N ASN A 107 22.42 -13.80 2.22
CA ASN A 107 23.69 -13.83 2.93
C ASN A 107 24.86 -14.15 1.97
N ASN A 108 26.08 -13.91 2.40
CA ASN A 108 27.29 -14.26 1.61
C ASN A 108 27.36 -15.75 1.23
N ASN A 109 26.78 -16.64 2.04
CA ASN A 109 26.69 -18.08 1.77
C ASN A 109 25.51 -18.47 0.86
N GLY A 110 24.77 -17.51 0.31
CA GLY A 110 23.63 -17.72 -0.58
C GLY A 110 22.31 -18.04 0.13
N THR A 111 22.27 -18.17 1.46
CA THR A 111 21.01 -18.35 2.20
C THR A 111 20.20 -17.06 2.22
N SER A 112 18.88 -17.17 2.28
CA SER A 112 17.96 -16.03 2.30
C SER A 112 16.82 -16.30 3.26
N TYR A 113 15.67 -15.66 3.04
CA TYR A 113 14.48 -15.87 3.86
C TYR A 113 13.99 -17.32 3.76
N PRO A 114 13.59 -17.94 4.88
CA PRO A 114 13.10 -19.31 4.88
C PRO A 114 11.66 -19.39 4.31
N SER A 115 11.25 -20.60 3.92
CA SER A 115 9.95 -20.85 3.28
C SER A 115 8.75 -20.43 4.14
N GLU A 116 8.82 -20.63 5.45
CA GLU A 116 7.80 -20.19 6.41
C GLU A 116 7.63 -18.67 6.49
N TYR A 117 8.66 -17.90 6.11
CA TYR A 117 8.61 -16.43 6.01
C TYR A 117 8.25 -15.95 4.59
N GLY A 118 8.28 -16.84 3.60
CA GLY A 118 7.89 -16.56 2.21
C GLY A 118 9.00 -16.71 1.18
N ASP A 119 10.08 -17.39 1.50
CA ASP A 119 11.24 -17.58 0.62
C ASP A 119 11.87 -16.29 0.08
N ASN A 120 13.11 -16.34 -0.27
CA ASN A 120 13.89 -15.38 -1.07
C ASN A 120 13.21 -14.00 -1.31
N ASP A 121 12.66 -13.80 -2.50
CA ASP A 121 12.10 -12.53 -2.96
C ASP A 121 10.78 -12.17 -2.28
N ILE A 122 9.94 -13.16 -1.97
CA ILE A 122 8.67 -12.95 -1.26
C ILE A 122 8.94 -12.52 0.18
N GLY A 123 9.90 -13.19 0.86
CA GLY A 123 10.33 -12.81 2.20
C GLY A 123 10.91 -11.40 2.23
N ARG A 124 11.71 -11.03 1.22
CA ARG A 124 12.22 -9.65 1.08
C ARG A 124 11.09 -8.64 0.92
N MET A 125 10.13 -8.87 0.02
CA MET A 125 8.99 -7.97 -0.17
C MET A 125 8.14 -7.85 1.09
N ARG A 126 7.99 -8.93 1.85
CA ARG A 126 7.31 -8.92 3.15
C ARG A 126 8.05 -8.02 4.14
N THR A 127 9.35 -8.21 4.33
CA THR A 127 10.19 -7.38 5.22
C THR A 127 10.11 -5.90 4.82
N GLN A 128 10.20 -5.60 3.53
CA GLN A 128 10.10 -4.22 3.02
C GLN A 128 8.75 -3.59 3.37
N ARG A 129 7.63 -4.28 3.14
CA ARG A 129 6.30 -3.78 3.48
C ARG A 129 6.14 -3.56 4.99
N GLU A 130 6.50 -4.55 5.79
CA GLU A 130 6.38 -4.50 7.25
C GLU A 130 7.21 -3.35 7.83
N PHE A 131 8.44 -3.17 7.33
CA PHE A 131 9.30 -2.08 7.78
C PHE A 131 8.78 -0.71 7.34
N ILE A 132 8.35 -0.54 6.09
CA ILE A 132 7.72 0.72 5.63
C ILE A 132 6.47 1.05 6.46
N THR A 133 5.67 0.05 6.80
CA THR A 133 4.51 0.23 7.70
C THR A 133 4.96 0.74 9.08
N ALA A 134 6.06 0.19 9.63
CA ALA A 134 6.62 0.65 10.90
C ALA A 134 7.16 2.11 10.81
N VAL A 135 7.79 2.47 9.68
CA VAL A 135 8.23 3.86 9.41
C VAL A 135 7.03 4.82 9.39
N ILE A 136 5.97 4.48 8.66
CA ILE A 136 4.74 5.29 8.59
C ILE A 136 4.16 5.44 10.00
N SER A 137 4.01 4.33 10.74
CA SER A 137 3.49 4.34 12.11
C SER A 137 4.29 5.23 13.04
N GLN A 138 5.61 5.20 12.95
CA GLN A 138 6.49 6.05 13.75
C GLN A 138 6.36 7.52 13.34
N THR A 139 6.26 7.80 12.03
CA THR A 139 6.17 9.17 11.50
C THR A 139 4.91 9.89 11.99
N VAL A 140 3.76 9.20 12.05
CA VAL A 140 2.48 9.80 12.46
C VAL A 140 2.26 9.88 13.96
N LYS A 141 3.19 9.39 14.79
CA LYS A 141 3.07 9.51 16.24
C LYS A 141 3.03 10.97 16.69
N LEU A 142 2.20 11.27 17.69
CA LEU A 142 2.04 12.61 18.27
C LEU A 142 3.37 13.25 18.69
N GLU A 143 4.31 12.46 19.22
CA GLU A 143 5.65 12.90 19.61
C GLU A 143 6.48 13.45 18.44
N ASN A 144 6.19 13.02 17.21
CA ASN A 144 6.87 13.46 15.99
C ASN A 144 6.21 14.67 15.32
N ILE A 145 5.06 15.13 15.80
CA ILE A 145 4.42 16.37 15.31
C ILE A 145 5.38 17.56 15.48
N THR A 146 6.15 17.60 16.56
CA THR A 146 7.18 18.65 16.78
C THR A 146 8.33 18.58 15.78
N LYS A 147 8.53 17.43 15.15
CA LYS A 147 9.56 17.16 14.11
C LYS A 147 9.02 17.38 12.69
N LEU A 148 7.77 17.80 12.54
CA LEU A 148 7.12 17.92 11.22
C LEU A 148 7.93 18.80 10.25
N GLY A 149 8.56 19.87 10.75
CA GLY A 149 9.45 20.71 9.93
C GLY A 149 10.60 19.91 9.32
N ALA A 150 11.31 19.12 10.12
CA ALA A 150 12.42 18.27 9.64
C ALA A 150 11.91 17.17 8.68
N ILE A 151 10.75 16.58 8.94
CA ILE A 151 10.12 15.58 8.06
C ILE A 151 9.78 16.20 6.71
N LEU A 152 9.19 17.40 6.69
CA LEU A 152 8.86 18.14 5.48
C LEU A 152 10.12 18.55 4.70
N ASP A 153 11.18 18.93 5.38
CA ASP A 153 12.47 19.26 4.74
C ASP A 153 13.10 18.03 4.06
N VAL A 154 13.05 16.87 4.70
CA VAL A 154 13.48 15.60 4.09
C VAL A 154 12.62 15.27 2.87
N ALA A 155 11.30 15.42 2.98
CA ALA A 155 10.38 15.20 1.88
C ALA A 155 10.68 16.14 0.70
N ASN A 156 10.83 17.42 0.94
CA ASN A 156 11.11 18.41 -0.12
C ASN A 156 12.41 18.14 -0.87
N ARG A 157 13.43 17.63 -0.20
CA ARG A 157 14.73 17.35 -0.84
C ARG A 157 14.74 16.04 -1.63
N ASN A 158 13.96 15.06 -1.22
CA ASN A 158 14.13 13.66 -1.62
C ASN A 158 12.88 13.01 -2.22
N LEU A 159 11.75 13.72 -2.21
CA LEU A 159 10.48 13.22 -2.72
C LEU A 159 10.20 13.84 -4.08
N ILE A 160 9.98 13.00 -5.08
CA ILE A 160 9.41 13.41 -6.37
C ILE A 160 7.95 13.02 -6.33
N THR A 161 7.06 14.01 -6.40
CA THR A 161 5.61 13.77 -6.30
C THR A 161 4.84 14.82 -7.11
N ASN A 162 3.65 14.46 -7.57
CA ASN A 162 2.67 15.39 -8.13
C ASN A 162 1.65 15.89 -7.11
N ILE A 163 1.81 15.52 -5.82
CA ILE A 163 0.97 16.05 -4.74
C ILE A 163 1.44 17.48 -4.44
N ASP A 164 0.55 18.45 -4.63
CA ASP A 164 0.85 19.83 -4.26
C ASP A 164 0.80 20.02 -2.73
N PHE A 165 1.49 21.05 -2.26
CA PHE A 165 1.62 21.32 -0.82
C PHE A 165 0.27 21.57 -0.14
N LYS A 166 -0.69 22.16 -0.84
CA LYS A 166 -2.04 22.42 -0.30
C LYS A 166 -2.74 21.09 -0.04
N THR A 167 -2.75 20.21 -1.04
CA THR A 167 -3.31 18.85 -0.92
C THR A 167 -2.67 18.09 0.23
N LEU A 168 -1.32 18.11 0.34
CA LEU A 168 -0.62 17.47 1.44
C LEU A 168 -1.06 18.01 2.81
N LYS A 169 -1.21 19.34 2.93
CA LYS A 169 -1.67 19.98 4.15
C LYS A 169 -3.11 19.61 4.50
N ASP A 170 -3.98 19.50 3.51
CA ASP A 170 -5.39 19.14 3.70
C ASP A 170 -5.53 17.68 4.20
N TYR A 171 -4.59 16.80 3.85
CA TYR A 171 -4.56 15.42 4.35
C TYR A 171 -3.84 15.23 5.69
N LEU A 172 -3.10 16.22 6.16
CA LEU A 172 -2.33 16.11 7.41
C LEU A 172 -3.18 15.74 8.65
N PRO A 173 -4.42 16.27 8.86
CA PRO A 173 -5.26 15.86 9.97
C PRO A 173 -5.57 14.36 9.97
N TYR A 174 -5.79 13.76 8.79
CA TYR A 174 -6.07 12.32 8.65
C TYR A 174 -4.86 11.45 8.94
N ALA A 175 -3.64 11.99 8.76
CA ALA A 175 -2.43 11.25 9.10
C ALA A 175 -2.31 10.95 10.60
N VAL A 176 -2.88 11.80 11.46
CA VAL A 176 -2.89 11.61 12.92
C VAL A 176 -3.86 10.49 13.33
N GLU A 177 -4.94 10.31 12.57
CA GLU A 177 -5.95 9.28 12.79
C GLU A 177 -5.58 7.95 12.12
N PHE A 178 -4.48 7.94 11.34
CA PHE A 178 -4.06 6.76 10.59
C PHE A 178 -3.66 5.62 11.52
N ASN A 179 -4.41 4.51 11.45
CA ASN A 179 -4.12 3.30 12.17
C ASN A 179 -3.58 2.21 11.24
N THR A 180 -2.32 1.83 11.44
CA THR A 180 -1.67 0.79 10.62
C THR A 180 -2.30 -0.60 10.78
N GLN A 181 -3.09 -0.83 11.82
CA GLN A 181 -3.85 -2.08 11.99
C GLN A 181 -4.94 -2.22 10.91
N ASN A 182 -5.41 -1.08 10.37
CA ASN A 182 -6.41 -1.05 9.29
C ASN A 182 -5.76 -1.13 7.90
N LEU A 183 -4.42 -1.22 7.81
CA LEU A 183 -3.72 -1.31 6.54
C LEU A 183 -3.94 -2.68 5.90
N LYS A 184 -4.71 -2.72 4.83
CA LYS A 184 -4.87 -3.93 4.00
C LYS A 184 -3.75 -4.00 2.98
N THR A 185 -3.11 -5.15 2.85
CA THR A 185 -2.07 -5.40 1.85
C THR A 185 -2.44 -6.61 1.01
N ALA A 186 -2.22 -6.52 -0.30
CA ALA A 186 -2.46 -7.64 -1.22
C ALA A 186 -1.40 -7.67 -2.32
N SER A 187 -1.25 -8.83 -2.95
CA SER A 187 -0.47 -8.98 -4.17
C SER A 187 -1.41 -9.19 -5.35
N LEU A 188 -1.14 -8.55 -6.48
CA LEU A 188 -1.94 -8.79 -7.68
C LEU A 188 -1.85 -10.26 -8.08
N PRO A 189 -2.97 -10.92 -8.36
CA PRO A 189 -3.02 -12.28 -8.86
C PRO A 189 -2.47 -12.37 -10.29
N GLY A 190 -1.99 -13.54 -10.66
CA GLY A 190 -1.42 -13.78 -11.98
C GLY A 190 -0.41 -14.91 -11.99
N SER A 191 0.37 -15.02 -13.07
CA SER A 191 1.31 -16.12 -13.26
C SER A 191 2.58 -15.69 -14.00
N VAL A 192 3.61 -16.53 -13.89
CA VAL A 192 4.85 -16.40 -14.67
C VAL A 192 4.78 -17.41 -15.82
N PRO A 193 4.57 -16.97 -17.06
CA PRO A 193 4.54 -17.88 -18.21
C PRO A 193 5.90 -18.51 -18.52
N ASP A 194 5.88 -19.62 -19.24
CA ASP A 194 7.09 -20.23 -19.80
C ASP A 194 7.87 -19.21 -20.67
N LEU A 195 9.19 -19.16 -20.51
CA LEU A 195 10.07 -18.21 -21.21
C LEU A 195 9.93 -18.26 -22.73
N ARG A 196 9.64 -19.44 -23.29
CA ARG A 196 9.38 -19.60 -24.75
C ARG A 196 8.16 -18.84 -25.24
N LYS A 197 7.22 -18.51 -24.35
CA LYS A 197 6.02 -17.74 -24.63
C LYS A 197 6.20 -16.23 -24.45
N THR A 198 7.35 -15.80 -23.94
CA THR A 198 7.62 -14.43 -23.49
C THR A 198 8.91 -13.85 -24.06
N ASN A 199 9.30 -14.27 -25.28
CA ASN A 199 10.54 -13.80 -25.90
C ASN A 199 11.80 -14.01 -25.03
N ASN A 200 11.84 -15.09 -24.27
CA ASN A 200 12.89 -15.40 -23.28
C ASN A 200 13.06 -14.36 -22.16
N VAL A 201 12.04 -13.55 -21.91
CA VAL A 201 12.03 -12.58 -20.80
C VAL A 201 11.12 -13.11 -19.69
N SER A 202 11.66 -13.26 -18.48
CA SER A 202 10.84 -13.58 -17.30
C SER A 202 9.93 -12.39 -16.98
N ILE A 203 8.61 -12.56 -17.07
CA ILE A 203 7.59 -11.57 -16.77
C ILE A 203 6.51 -12.17 -15.89
N PHE A 204 5.82 -11.33 -15.12
CA PHE A 204 4.60 -11.70 -14.42
C PHE A 204 3.40 -11.15 -15.22
N VAL A 205 2.48 -12.01 -15.58
CA VAL A 205 1.24 -11.63 -16.28
C VAL A 205 0.12 -11.56 -15.25
N VAL A 206 -0.41 -10.37 -15.05
CA VAL A 206 -1.51 -10.11 -14.10
C VAL A 206 -2.80 -10.72 -14.63
N ASP A 207 -3.53 -11.45 -13.79
CA ASP A 207 -4.89 -11.90 -14.09
C ASP A 207 -5.86 -10.73 -13.88
N LYS A 208 -6.53 -10.34 -14.95
CA LYS A 208 -7.39 -9.15 -14.93
C LYS A 208 -8.69 -9.38 -14.16
N GLU A 209 -9.29 -10.56 -14.28
CA GLU A 209 -10.58 -10.86 -13.64
C GLU A 209 -10.41 -10.99 -12.14
N GLU A 210 -9.41 -11.77 -11.71
CA GLU A 210 -9.07 -11.90 -10.30
C GLU A 210 -8.61 -10.57 -9.70
N THR A 211 -7.87 -9.73 -10.48
CA THR A 211 -7.47 -8.40 -10.04
C THR A 211 -8.65 -7.48 -9.83
N GLN A 212 -9.64 -7.48 -10.74
CA GLN A 212 -10.86 -6.69 -10.57
C GLN A 212 -11.63 -7.11 -9.32
N THR A 213 -11.75 -8.41 -9.07
CA THR A 213 -12.38 -8.94 -7.86
C THR A 213 -11.63 -8.46 -6.61
N LEU A 214 -10.30 -8.56 -6.61
CA LEU A 214 -9.46 -8.08 -5.51
C LEU A 214 -9.62 -6.57 -5.27
N MET A 215 -9.65 -5.76 -6.33
CA MET A 215 -9.84 -4.31 -6.19
C MET A 215 -11.24 -3.97 -5.66
N GLN A 216 -12.29 -4.70 -6.09
CA GLN A 216 -13.62 -4.55 -5.54
C GLN A 216 -13.65 -4.86 -4.03
N GLU A 217 -12.97 -5.90 -3.61
CA GLU A 217 -12.90 -6.26 -2.19
C GLU A 217 -12.14 -5.25 -1.34
N LEU A 218 -11.04 -4.69 -1.86
CA LEU A 218 -10.18 -3.79 -1.11
C LEU A 218 -10.69 -2.35 -1.05
N PHE A 219 -11.35 -1.87 -2.11
CA PHE A 219 -11.65 -0.44 -2.26
C PHE A 219 -13.13 -0.10 -2.36
N TYR A 220 -13.99 -1.08 -2.69
CA TYR A 220 -15.40 -0.81 -2.97
C TYR A 220 -16.38 -1.65 -2.14
N LYS A 221 -15.91 -2.68 -1.43
CA LYS A 221 -16.74 -3.39 -0.46
C LYS A 221 -16.81 -2.54 0.80
N GLU A 222 -17.99 -2.02 1.12
CA GLU A 222 -18.27 -1.50 2.45
C GLU A 222 -18.06 -2.63 3.46
N GLU A 223 -17.33 -2.38 4.53
CA GLU A 223 -17.22 -3.33 5.64
C GLU A 223 -18.63 -3.52 6.23
N GLN A 224 -19.26 -4.59 5.89
CA GLN A 224 -20.40 -5.08 6.68
C GLN A 224 -19.79 -5.64 7.98
N GLU A 225 -19.54 -4.77 8.93
CA GLU A 225 -19.28 -5.19 10.30
C GLU A 225 -20.55 -5.88 10.83
N GLY A 226 -20.45 -7.17 11.03
CA GLY A 226 -21.29 -7.94 11.94
C GLY A 226 -22.49 -8.63 11.34
N GLU A 227 -22.31 -9.75 10.66
CA GLU A 227 -23.27 -10.84 10.75
C GLU A 227 -22.58 -12.14 11.17
N ASN A 228 -22.91 -12.54 12.38
CA ASN A 228 -22.55 -13.76 13.05
C ASN A 228 -22.74 -14.99 12.16
N THR A 229 -21.66 -15.73 11.95
CA THR A 229 -21.78 -17.16 11.64
C THR A 229 -22.27 -17.88 12.91
N ALA A 230 -23.57 -17.97 13.07
CA ALA A 230 -24.19 -18.86 14.04
C ALA A 230 -23.98 -20.29 13.54
N ILE A 231 -23.02 -20.98 14.10
CA ILE A 231 -22.90 -22.43 14.03
C ILE A 231 -24.06 -22.97 14.86
N ASN A 232 -25.05 -23.58 14.20
CA ASN A 232 -26.09 -24.40 14.86
C ASN A 232 -25.42 -25.60 15.52
N ASN A 233 -25.33 -25.56 16.84
CA ASN A 233 -25.25 -26.76 17.66
C ASN A 233 -26.45 -26.78 18.62
N THR A 234 -27.36 -27.68 18.36
CA THR A 234 -28.45 -28.12 19.22
C THR A 234 -27.89 -28.66 20.54
N GLY A 235 -28.42 -28.14 21.64
CA GLY A 235 -28.21 -28.74 23.00
C GLY A 235 -28.50 -27.78 24.13
N ASP A 236 -29.76 -27.73 24.48
CA ASP A 236 -30.42 -27.50 25.77
C ASP A 236 -29.63 -26.95 27.00
N ASN A 237 -30.12 -25.91 27.57
CA ASN A 237 -30.47 -25.51 28.94
C ASN A 237 -30.11 -24.05 29.32
N THR A 238 -31.24 -23.34 29.53
CA THR A 238 -31.49 -22.23 30.51
C THR A 238 -30.32 -21.57 31.26
N THR A 239 -30.13 -20.25 31.03
CA THR A 239 -30.26 -19.22 32.08
C THR A 239 -30.26 -17.79 31.48
N ASN A 240 -31.26 -17.01 31.89
CA ASN A 240 -31.45 -15.60 31.55
C ASN A 240 -30.30 -14.71 32.04
N VAL A 241 -29.64 -13.96 31.13
CA VAL A 241 -28.96 -12.69 31.46
C VAL A 241 -29.36 -11.66 30.43
N SER A 242 -30.09 -10.66 30.90
CA SER A 242 -30.55 -9.49 30.13
C SER A 242 -29.34 -8.54 29.90
N THR A 243 -28.88 -8.45 28.64
CA THR A 243 -27.94 -7.37 28.23
C THR A 243 -28.63 -6.51 27.21
N ASN A 244 -28.91 -5.26 27.60
CA ASN A 244 -29.40 -4.19 26.73
C ASN A 244 -28.38 -3.91 25.62
N THR A 245 -28.63 -4.39 24.41
CA THR A 245 -27.89 -3.99 23.23
C THR A 245 -28.71 -2.93 22.49
N THR A 246 -28.24 -1.70 22.53
CA THR A 246 -28.79 -0.59 21.74
C THR A 246 -28.55 -0.88 20.27
N LYS A 247 -29.57 -1.32 19.55
CA LYS A 247 -29.55 -1.50 18.10
C LYS A 247 -29.45 -0.11 17.43
N THR A 248 -28.29 0.23 16.89
CA THR A 248 -28.15 1.36 15.97
C THR A 248 -28.89 1.02 14.69
N LYS A 249 -30.01 1.68 14.44
CA LYS A 249 -30.85 1.48 13.24
C LYS A 249 -30.09 2.00 12.03
N GLN A 250 -29.75 1.14 11.08
CA GLN A 250 -29.16 1.53 9.79
C GLN A 250 -30.13 2.48 9.07
N LYS A 251 -29.64 3.68 8.70
CA LYS A 251 -30.44 4.65 7.95
C LYS A 251 -30.67 4.14 6.53
N THR A 252 -31.89 4.15 6.07
CA THR A 252 -32.22 3.90 4.66
C THR A 252 -31.72 5.05 3.79
N LYS A 253 -31.56 4.84 2.48
CA LYS A 253 -31.09 5.88 1.54
C LYS A 253 -31.93 7.16 1.62
N SER A 254 -33.24 7.03 1.85
CA SER A 254 -34.17 8.15 2.02
C SER A 254 -34.00 8.92 3.35
N GLU A 255 -33.36 8.32 4.35
CA GLU A 255 -33.07 8.97 5.63
C GLU A 255 -31.71 9.71 5.63
N ILE A 256 -30.88 9.49 4.55
CA ILE A 256 -29.63 10.18 4.35
C ILE A 256 -29.92 11.48 3.61
N LYS A 257 -29.72 12.62 4.29
CA LYS A 257 -29.84 13.94 3.69
C LYS A 257 -28.51 14.33 3.03
N ILE A 258 -28.53 14.60 1.72
CA ILE A 258 -27.35 15.01 0.94
C ILE A 258 -27.50 16.47 0.56
N GLU A 259 -26.48 17.28 0.84
CA GLU A 259 -26.35 18.65 0.37
C GLU A 259 -25.30 18.68 -0.76
N ILE A 260 -25.66 19.25 -1.92
CA ILE A 260 -24.76 19.38 -3.06
C ILE A 260 -24.34 20.84 -3.19
N LEU A 261 -23.03 21.11 -3.07
CA LEU A 261 -22.46 22.40 -3.30
C LEU A 261 -22.01 22.54 -4.77
N ASN A 262 -22.57 23.51 -5.48
CA ASN A 262 -22.21 23.78 -6.86
C ASN A 262 -20.92 24.59 -6.98
N GLY A 263 -19.77 23.93 -7.08
CA GLY A 263 -18.48 24.58 -7.31
C GLY A 263 -18.19 24.91 -8.79
N SER A 264 -19.00 24.40 -9.74
CA SER A 264 -18.77 24.60 -11.19
C SER A 264 -19.41 25.88 -11.74
N GLY A 265 -20.38 26.47 -11.01
CA GLY A 265 -21.20 27.59 -11.48
C GLY A 265 -22.23 27.20 -12.57
N ASP A 266 -22.23 25.95 -13.05
CA ASP A 266 -23.17 25.46 -14.06
C ASP A 266 -24.41 24.82 -13.41
N SER A 267 -25.57 25.48 -13.57
CA SER A 267 -26.84 25.03 -13.02
C SER A 267 -27.33 23.72 -13.62
N LYS A 268 -26.96 23.42 -14.88
CA LYS A 268 -27.40 22.19 -15.58
C LYS A 268 -26.66 20.97 -15.02
N THR A 269 -25.38 21.09 -14.75
CA THR A 269 -24.57 20.06 -14.12
C THR A 269 -25.06 19.79 -12.70
N LEU A 270 -25.39 20.84 -11.93
CA LEU A 270 -25.98 20.69 -10.61
C LEU A 270 -27.31 19.94 -10.66
N GLN A 271 -28.23 20.33 -11.56
CA GLN A 271 -29.53 19.68 -11.68
C GLN A 271 -29.40 18.20 -12.04
N ASN A 272 -28.52 17.86 -12.97
CA ASN A 272 -28.24 16.46 -13.35
C ASN A 272 -27.73 15.65 -12.15
N ALA A 273 -26.87 16.21 -11.31
CA ALA A 273 -26.38 15.55 -10.10
C ALA A 273 -27.49 15.30 -9.08
N ILE A 274 -28.35 16.31 -8.87
CA ILE A 274 -29.54 16.19 -7.98
C ILE A 274 -30.47 15.09 -8.47
N ASP A 275 -30.80 15.10 -9.76
CA ASP A 275 -31.73 14.12 -10.33
C ASP A 275 -31.19 12.69 -10.26
N ASN A 276 -29.89 12.51 -10.50
CA ASN A 276 -29.22 11.22 -10.35
C ASN A 276 -29.29 10.66 -8.91
N LEU A 277 -29.08 11.52 -7.91
CA LEU A 277 -29.13 11.09 -6.51
C LEU A 277 -30.57 10.81 -6.07
N LYS A 278 -31.54 11.63 -6.47
CA LYS A 278 -32.96 11.40 -6.23
C LYS A 278 -33.43 10.08 -6.87
N ASN A 279 -33.02 9.79 -8.11
CA ASN A 279 -33.35 8.54 -8.79
C ASN A 279 -32.75 7.31 -8.10
N LYS A 280 -31.65 7.47 -7.36
CA LYS A 280 -31.05 6.42 -6.51
C LYS A 280 -31.69 6.30 -5.14
N GLY A 281 -32.70 7.12 -4.83
CA GLY A 281 -33.48 7.07 -3.61
C GLY A 281 -32.93 7.87 -2.42
N TYR A 282 -32.00 8.78 -2.67
CA TYR A 282 -31.47 9.70 -1.63
C TYR A 282 -32.34 10.92 -1.45
N ASN A 283 -32.30 11.51 -0.25
CA ASN A 283 -32.93 12.79 0.06
C ASN A 283 -31.92 13.95 -0.20
N VAL A 284 -32.12 14.67 -1.32
CA VAL A 284 -31.20 15.72 -1.81
C VAL A 284 -31.91 17.07 -1.76
#